data_36ec47a9bec3df29d17ad070a867c85e
#
_entry.id   36ec47a9bec3df29d17ad070a867c85e
#
_cell.length_a   1.000
_cell.length_b   1.000
_cell.length_c   1.000
_cell.angle_alpha   90.00
_cell.angle_beta   90.00
_cell.angle_gamma   90.00
#
_symmetry.space_group_name_H-M   'P 1'
#
loop_
_entity.id
_entity.type
_entity.pdbx_description
1 polymer ?
#
loop_
_entity_poly.entity_id
_entity_poly.type
_entity_poly.pdbx_seq_one_letter_code
_entity_poly.pdbx_strand_id
1 'polypeptide(L)'
;MIKNLQLIDVNLYGNNGSAAGIVNQNNGQIIACSVTGKISAYGRTCGIADLNYGSITACWFDGTLKDYESGAIVRFNYNTITSCYWGGNAEQGEFRNFGGTVDATKVDGATVKWQTAVDGMNTALTDNDYQWALGTGGLPVLQKKQ
;
A
#
# COMPACT_ATOMS: atom_id res chain seq x y z
N MET A 1 11.91 -9.22 -5.99
CA MET A 1 10.49 -8.94 -6.33
C MET A 1 9.58 -9.61 -5.33
N ILE A 2 8.59 -8.86 -4.83
CA ILE A 2 7.49 -9.39 -4.00
C ILE A 2 6.21 -9.13 -4.79
N LYS A 3 5.40 -10.16 -5.03
CA LYS A 3 4.16 -9.99 -5.77
C LYS A 3 3.04 -10.90 -5.28
N ASN A 4 1.81 -10.44 -5.46
CA ASN A 4 0.59 -11.23 -5.22
C ASN A 4 0.48 -11.70 -3.76
N LEU A 5 0.80 -10.80 -2.81
CA LEU A 5 0.80 -11.08 -1.38
C LEU A 5 -0.28 -10.24 -0.70
N GLN A 6 -1.10 -10.89 0.12
CA GLN A 6 -2.05 -10.22 1.00
C GLN A 6 -1.73 -10.55 2.46
N LEU A 7 -1.45 -9.52 3.26
CA LEU A 7 -1.32 -9.62 4.70
C LEU A 7 -2.59 -9.07 5.35
N ILE A 8 -3.34 -9.95 6.00
CA ILE A 8 -4.69 -9.65 6.48
C ILE A 8 -4.71 -9.55 8.00
N ASP A 9 -5.32 -8.49 8.52
CA ASP A 9 -5.52 -8.24 9.94
C ASP A 9 -4.22 -8.29 10.75
N VAL A 10 -3.16 -7.68 10.23
CA VAL A 10 -1.88 -7.61 10.95
C VAL A 10 -2.01 -6.74 12.20
N ASN A 11 -1.23 -7.07 13.21
CA ASN A 11 -1.03 -6.24 14.39
C ASN A 11 0.47 -6.13 14.64
N LEU A 12 1.08 -5.13 13.99
CA LEU A 12 2.53 -4.94 13.99
C LEU A 12 2.92 -3.83 14.95
N TYR A 13 3.99 -4.08 15.71
CA TYR A 13 4.55 -3.11 16.61
C TYR A 13 6.07 -3.01 16.42
N GLY A 14 6.54 -1.82 16.04
CA GLY A 14 7.95 -1.53 15.88
C GLY A 14 8.56 -0.99 17.17
N ASN A 15 9.40 -1.79 17.81
CA ASN A 15 10.01 -1.43 19.10
C ASN A 15 11.13 -0.38 18.98
N ASN A 16 11.73 -0.23 17.81
CA ASN A 16 12.90 0.64 17.56
C ASN A 16 12.57 1.84 16.67
N GLY A 17 11.36 2.36 16.73
CA GLY A 17 10.97 3.61 16.09
C GLY A 17 10.35 3.48 14.71
N SER A 18 10.32 2.32 14.07
CA SER A 18 9.64 2.16 12.78
C SER A 18 8.97 0.80 12.61
N ALA A 19 7.90 0.78 11.83
CA ALA A 19 7.22 -0.44 11.40
C ALA A 19 6.62 -0.25 10.00
N ALA A 20 6.83 -1.23 9.13
CA ALA A 20 6.24 -1.28 7.79
C ALA A 20 5.55 -2.61 7.58
N GLY A 21 4.47 -2.61 6.79
CA GLY A 21 3.67 -3.81 6.58
C GLY A 21 4.40 -4.91 5.84
N ILE A 22 5.16 -4.59 4.80
CA ILE A 22 5.83 -5.58 3.96
C ILE A 22 7.34 -5.53 4.11
N VAL A 23 7.97 -4.38 3.84
CA VAL A 23 9.43 -4.25 3.89
C VAL A 23 9.85 -2.92 4.50
N ASN A 24 11.02 -2.91 5.14
CA ASN A 24 11.64 -1.66 5.57
C ASN A 24 12.19 -0.88 4.37
N GLN A 25 12.89 -1.54 3.46
CA GLN A 25 13.47 -0.90 2.29
C GLN A 25 13.21 -1.73 1.04
N ASN A 26 12.61 -1.09 0.02
CA ASN A 26 12.38 -1.69 -1.27
C ASN A 26 13.39 -1.17 -2.29
N ASN A 27 14.28 -2.06 -2.75
CA ASN A 27 15.20 -1.77 -3.86
C ASN A 27 14.80 -2.46 -5.16
N GLY A 28 13.70 -3.19 -5.14
CA GLY A 28 13.20 -3.98 -6.27
C GLY A 28 11.79 -3.61 -6.65
N GLN A 29 10.93 -4.61 -6.77
CA GLN A 29 9.54 -4.42 -7.18
C GLN A 29 8.59 -5.04 -6.17
N ILE A 30 7.54 -4.30 -5.80
CA ILE A 30 6.40 -4.80 -5.03
C ILE A 30 5.16 -4.61 -5.91
N ILE A 31 4.49 -5.70 -6.27
CA ILE A 31 3.40 -5.68 -7.25
C ILE A 31 2.18 -6.45 -6.71
N ALA A 32 1.01 -5.85 -6.80
CA ALA A 32 -0.25 -6.48 -6.41
C ALA A 32 -0.20 -7.04 -4.99
N CYS A 33 0.24 -6.23 -4.05
CA CYS A 33 0.33 -6.61 -2.64
C CYS A 33 -0.60 -5.73 -1.80
N SER A 34 -1.07 -6.25 -0.69
CA SER A 34 -1.92 -5.50 0.22
C SER A 34 -1.64 -5.81 1.68
N VAL A 35 -1.97 -4.85 2.53
CA VAL A 35 -1.89 -4.99 3.98
C VAL A 35 -3.16 -4.40 4.58
N THR A 36 -3.77 -5.15 5.50
CA THR A 36 -4.84 -4.63 6.36
C THR A 36 -4.49 -4.85 7.81
N GLY A 37 -4.98 -3.96 8.70
CA GLY A 37 -4.82 -4.11 10.13
C GLY A 37 -4.23 -2.88 10.80
N LYS A 38 -3.47 -3.12 11.87
CA LYS A 38 -2.92 -2.08 12.72
C LYS A 38 -1.39 -2.13 12.73
N ILE A 39 -0.77 -0.99 12.44
CA ILE A 39 0.68 -0.83 12.50
C ILE A 39 1.00 0.32 13.44
N SER A 40 1.82 0.07 14.44
CA SER A 40 2.21 1.07 15.42
C SER A 40 3.72 1.00 15.71
N ALA A 41 4.29 2.14 16.05
CA ALA A 41 5.70 2.28 16.41
C ALA A 41 5.89 3.54 17.26
N TYR A 42 7.10 3.83 17.68
CA TYR A 42 7.39 5.07 18.41
C TYR A 42 7.66 6.28 17.52
N GLY A 43 7.72 6.15 16.21
CA GLY A 43 8.03 7.30 15.38
C GLY A 43 7.63 7.21 13.91
N ARG A 44 7.50 6.00 13.36
CA ARG A 44 7.30 5.86 11.90
C ARG A 44 6.49 4.63 11.60
N THR A 45 5.41 4.80 10.85
CA THR A 45 4.59 3.67 10.42
C THR A 45 4.23 3.80 8.95
N CYS A 46 4.25 2.68 8.23
CA CYS A 46 3.98 2.64 6.80
C CYS A 46 3.16 1.40 6.47
N GLY A 47 2.22 1.55 5.54
CA GLY A 47 1.39 0.42 5.13
C GLY A 47 2.18 -0.63 4.37
N ILE A 48 2.99 -0.22 3.41
CA ILE A 48 3.72 -1.12 2.50
C ILE A 48 5.23 -1.12 2.79
N ALA A 49 5.90 0.01 2.64
CA ALA A 49 7.35 0.12 2.80
C ALA A 49 7.76 1.40 3.53
N ASP A 50 8.86 1.37 4.29
CA ASP A 50 9.40 2.58 4.89
C ASP A 50 10.14 3.43 3.84
N LEU A 51 11.05 2.83 3.08
CA LEU A 51 11.83 3.49 2.04
C LEU A 51 11.59 2.81 0.69
N ASN A 52 11.27 3.58 -0.34
CA ASN A 52 11.11 3.06 -1.69
C ASN A 52 12.15 3.63 -2.64
N TYR A 53 13.15 2.82 -2.99
CA TYR A 53 14.14 3.08 -4.03
C TYR A 53 13.83 2.33 -5.33
N GLY A 54 12.84 1.45 -5.32
CA GLY A 54 12.40 0.66 -6.47
C GLY A 54 11.02 1.06 -6.96
N SER A 55 10.18 0.10 -7.24
CA SER A 55 8.81 0.36 -7.68
C SER A 55 7.78 -0.35 -6.80
N ILE A 56 6.65 0.34 -6.59
CA ILE A 56 5.47 -0.21 -5.91
C ILE A 56 4.28 0.01 -6.85
N THR A 57 3.65 -1.08 -7.30
CA THR A 57 2.62 -1.03 -8.34
C THR A 57 1.37 -1.79 -7.92
N ALA A 58 0.22 -1.15 -8.08
CA ALA A 58 -1.09 -1.76 -7.85
C ALA A 58 -1.23 -2.39 -6.46
N CYS A 59 -0.70 -1.72 -5.45
CA CYS A 59 -0.75 -2.13 -4.06
C CYS A 59 -1.76 -1.29 -3.27
N TRP A 60 -2.26 -1.84 -2.17
CA TRP A 60 -3.17 -1.08 -1.33
C TRP A 60 -2.99 -1.39 0.15
N PHE A 61 -3.39 -0.43 0.98
CA PHE A 61 -3.41 -0.55 2.44
C PHE A 61 -4.77 -0.08 2.96
N ASP A 62 -5.30 -0.79 3.93
CA ASP A 62 -6.47 -0.33 4.70
C ASP A 62 -6.30 -0.68 6.17
N GLY A 63 -6.29 0.33 7.02
CA GLY A 63 -6.12 0.09 8.43
C GLY A 63 -5.73 1.33 9.21
N THR A 64 -5.07 1.10 10.35
CA THR A 64 -4.66 2.15 11.28
C THR A 64 -3.14 2.22 11.34
N LEU A 65 -2.62 3.40 11.04
CA LEU A 65 -1.23 3.77 11.28
C LEU A 65 -1.18 4.71 12.48
N LYS A 66 -0.25 4.45 13.40
CA LYS A 66 -0.08 5.28 14.59
C LYS A 66 1.31 5.88 14.54
N ASP A 67 1.39 7.17 14.23
CA ASP A 67 2.49 8.10 14.50
C ASP A 67 2.66 9.23 13.48
N TYR A 68 3.61 10.15 13.78
CA TYR A 68 3.76 11.43 13.09
C TYR A 68 4.31 11.33 11.66
N GLU A 69 5.32 10.48 11.44
CA GLU A 69 5.92 10.29 10.12
C GLU A 69 5.35 9.04 9.47
N SER A 70 4.07 9.10 9.05
CA SER A 70 3.42 7.94 8.47
C SER A 70 2.97 8.19 7.03
N GLY A 71 3.05 7.13 6.22
CA GLY A 71 2.49 7.07 4.89
C GLY A 71 1.78 5.75 4.67
N ALA A 72 0.58 5.80 4.12
CA ALA A 72 -0.20 4.59 3.91
C ALA A 72 0.49 3.61 2.97
N ILE A 73 1.23 4.11 2.00
CA ILE A 73 2.01 3.29 1.07
C ILE A 73 3.48 3.30 1.51
N VAL A 74 4.12 4.46 1.59
CA VAL A 74 5.53 4.59 2.00
C VAL A 74 5.73 5.79 2.90
N ARG A 75 6.81 5.81 3.68
CA ARG A 75 7.26 7.02 4.34
C ARG A 75 8.05 7.90 3.38
N PHE A 76 9.12 7.40 2.80
CA PHE A 76 9.97 8.15 1.86
C PHE A 76 9.99 7.48 0.49
N ASN A 77 9.60 8.22 -0.54
CA ASN A 77 9.66 7.75 -1.92
C ASN A 77 10.79 8.42 -2.68
N TYR A 78 11.67 7.61 -3.26
CA TYR A 78 12.78 8.04 -4.12
C TYR A 78 12.63 7.59 -5.57
N ASN A 79 11.62 6.76 -5.88
CA ASN A 79 11.43 6.24 -7.23
C ASN A 79 9.93 6.19 -7.57
N THR A 80 9.35 5.06 -7.92
CA THR A 80 8.04 5.02 -8.56
C THR A 80 6.99 4.35 -7.69
N ILE A 81 5.84 5.01 -7.54
CA ILE A 81 4.60 4.45 -6.99
C ILE A 81 3.53 4.61 -8.07
N THR A 82 2.90 3.51 -8.47
CA THR A 82 1.93 3.48 -9.59
C THR A 82 0.64 2.79 -9.16
N SER A 83 -0.49 3.48 -9.38
CA SER A 83 -1.83 2.93 -9.16
C SER A 83 -2.00 2.27 -7.79
N CYS A 84 -1.58 2.94 -6.73
CA CYS A 84 -1.72 2.50 -5.36
C CYS A 84 -2.86 3.23 -4.66
N TYR A 85 -3.49 2.57 -3.68
CA TYR A 85 -4.67 3.11 -3.00
C TYR A 85 -4.61 2.81 -1.51
N TRP A 86 -5.27 3.65 -0.70
CA TRP A 86 -5.37 3.37 0.72
C TRP A 86 -6.69 3.86 1.31
N GLY A 87 -7.13 3.18 2.37
CA GLY A 87 -8.21 3.60 3.24
C GLY A 87 -7.70 3.70 4.67
N GLY A 88 -8.62 3.92 5.60
CA GLY A 88 -8.29 4.02 7.02
C GLY A 88 -7.94 5.43 7.45
N ASN A 89 -7.12 5.56 8.51
CA ASN A 89 -6.85 6.84 9.16
C ASN A 89 -5.71 7.66 8.55
N ALA A 90 -4.91 7.10 7.65
CA ALA A 90 -3.78 7.83 7.08
C ALA A 90 -4.26 8.99 6.20
N GLU A 91 -3.65 10.16 6.39
CA GLU A 91 -3.98 11.36 5.62
C GLU A 91 -3.27 11.39 4.26
N GLN A 92 -2.17 10.65 4.12
CA GLN A 92 -1.30 10.72 2.95
C GLN A 92 -0.77 9.34 2.56
N GLY A 93 -0.54 9.14 1.27
CA GLY A 93 0.05 7.90 0.74
C GLY A 93 1.53 7.80 0.98
N GLU A 94 2.24 8.93 0.88
CA GLU A 94 3.66 9.07 1.23
C GLU A 94 3.84 10.22 2.20
N PHE A 95 4.76 10.06 3.16
CA PHE A 95 5.12 11.16 4.05
C PHE A 95 5.95 12.22 3.34
N ARG A 96 6.96 11.79 2.56
CA ARG A 96 7.76 12.68 1.69
C ARG A 96 8.16 12.00 0.39
N ASN A 97 8.13 12.77 -0.69
CA ASN A 97 8.62 12.37 -1.99
C ASN A 97 9.93 13.10 -2.32
N PHE A 98 10.99 12.35 -2.60
CA PHE A 98 12.32 12.86 -2.92
C PHE A 98 12.64 12.64 -4.40
N GLY A 99 11.88 13.29 -5.28
CA GLY A 99 12.12 13.28 -6.71
C GLY A 99 11.53 12.10 -7.48
N GLY A 100 10.80 11.21 -6.81
CA GLY A 100 10.10 10.11 -7.47
C GLY A 100 8.72 10.52 -8.00
N THR A 101 8.06 9.59 -8.68
CA THR A 101 6.66 9.72 -9.08
C THR A 101 5.75 9.04 -8.08
N VAL A 102 4.63 9.68 -7.76
CA VAL A 102 3.64 9.15 -6.82
C VAL A 102 2.26 9.20 -7.46
N ASP A 103 1.73 8.02 -7.75
CA ASP A 103 0.34 7.80 -8.16
C ASP A 103 -0.31 6.95 -7.08
N ALA A 104 -0.78 7.61 -6.03
CA ALA A 104 -1.44 6.99 -4.90
C ALA A 104 -2.66 7.82 -4.52
N THR A 105 -3.79 7.15 -4.25
CA THR A 105 -5.08 7.81 -4.06
C THR A 105 -5.78 7.26 -2.82
N LYS A 106 -6.34 8.16 -2.01
CA LYS A 106 -7.13 7.78 -0.84
C LYS A 106 -8.54 7.34 -1.27
N VAL A 107 -8.97 6.22 -0.74
CA VAL A 107 -10.36 5.75 -0.83
C VAL A 107 -11.15 6.47 0.24
N ASP A 108 -12.02 7.40 -0.17
CA ASP A 108 -12.83 8.21 0.73
C ASP A 108 -14.25 7.66 0.94
N GLY A 109 -14.61 6.63 0.18
CA GLY A 109 -15.93 6.00 0.21
C GLY A 109 -17.03 6.78 -0.51
N ALA A 110 -16.73 7.96 -1.01
CA ALA A 110 -17.67 8.82 -1.73
C ALA A 110 -17.30 8.98 -3.21
N THR A 111 -16.23 9.74 -3.49
CA THR A 111 -15.72 9.96 -4.85
C THR A 111 -14.85 8.80 -5.31
N VAL A 112 -13.95 8.34 -4.43
CA VAL A 112 -13.09 7.18 -4.69
C VAL A 112 -13.54 6.03 -3.80
N LYS A 113 -14.13 5.02 -4.41
CA LYS A 113 -14.57 3.79 -3.73
C LYS A 113 -13.55 2.69 -3.95
N TRP A 114 -13.66 1.59 -3.21
CA TRP A 114 -12.79 0.43 -3.43
C TRP A 114 -12.96 -0.19 -4.82
N GLN A 115 -14.15 -0.10 -5.44
CA GLN A 115 -14.30 -0.52 -6.84
C GLN A 115 -13.48 0.38 -7.78
N THR A 116 -13.44 1.69 -7.52
CA THR A 116 -12.56 2.62 -8.27
C THR A 116 -11.10 2.21 -8.14
N ALA A 117 -10.69 1.83 -6.93
CA ALA A 117 -9.33 1.36 -6.67
C ALA A 117 -9.03 0.05 -7.44
N VAL A 118 -9.95 -0.91 -7.41
CA VAL A 118 -9.83 -2.17 -8.17
C VAL A 118 -9.59 -1.88 -9.65
N ASP A 119 -10.42 -1.04 -10.24
CA ASP A 119 -10.33 -0.70 -11.66
C ASP A 119 -8.99 -0.01 -11.98
N GLY A 120 -8.59 0.96 -11.15
CA GLY A 120 -7.31 1.67 -11.31
C GLY A 120 -6.09 0.76 -11.17
N MET A 121 -6.06 -0.09 -10.15
CA MET A 121 -4.96 -1.02 -9.94
C MET A 121 -4.81 -2.02 -11.08
N ASN A 122 -5.93 -2.53 -11.60
CA ASN A 122 -5.90 -3.52 -12.68
C ASN A 122 -5.37 -2.97 -13.99
N THR A 123 -5.44 -1.67 -14.23
CA THR A 123 -4.81 -1.06 -15.42
C THR A 123 -3.29 -1.24 -15.43
N ALA A 124 -2.67 -1.36 -14.27
CA ALA A 124 -1.23 -1.54 -14.11
C ALA A 124 -0.80 -3.01 -13.98
N LEU A 125 -1.75 -3.96 -14.07
CA LEU A 125 -1.51 -5.40 -13.88
C LEU A 125 -1.67 -6.22 -15.16
N THR A 126 -1.41 -5.63 -16.34
CA THR A 126 -1.59 -6.33 -17.62
C THR A 126 -0.74 -7.59 -17.74
N ASP A 127 0.47 -7.57 -17.21
CA ASP A 127 1.44 -8.68 -17.29
C ASP A 127 1.50 -9.52 -15.99
N ASN A 128 0.53 -9.35 -15.12
CA ASN A 128 0.45 -10.12 -13.87
C ASN A 128 -0.58 -11.24 -13.98
N ASP A 129 -0.30 -12.41 -13.40
CA ASP A 129 -1.21 -13.56 -13.43
C ASP A 129 -2.46 -13.36 -12.56
N TYR A 130 -2.40 -12.40 -11.64
CA TYR A 130 -3.49 -12.05 -10.73
C TYR A 130 -3.98 -10.65 -11.00
N GLN A 131 -5.22 -10.42 -10.64
CA GLN A 131 -5.86 -9.10 -10.65
C GLN A 131 -6.61 -8.89 -9.34
N TRP A 132 -6.99 -7.65 -9.08
CA TRP A 132 -7.86 -7.32 -7.96
C TRP A 132 -9.33 -7.50 -8.35
N ALA A 133 -10.12 -7.99 -7.42
CA ALA A 133 -11.58 -8.01 -7.52
C ALA A 133 -12.15 -7.57 -6.17
N LEU A 134 -13.32 -6.96 -6.18
CA LEU A 134 -13.96 -6.58 -4.91
C LEU A 134 -14.47 -7.84 -4.20
N GLY A 135 -13.99 -8.05 -2.98
CA GLY A 135 -14.40 -9.18 -2.16
C GLY A 135 -15.74 -8.95 -1.45
N THR A 136 -16.26 -10.00 -0.82
CA THR A 136 -17.53 -9.95 -0.08
C THR A 136 -17.48 -9.01 1.13
N GLY A 137 -16.28 -8.77 1.69
CA GLY A 137 -16.07 -7.82 2.79
C GLY A 137 -15.94 -6.36 2.34
N GLY A 138 -16.07 -6.07 1.04
CA GLY A 138 -15.97 -4.72 0.50
C GLY A 138 -14.56 -4.23 0.23
N LEU A 139 -13.53 -5.03 0.47
CA LEU A 139 -12.13 -4.74 0.18
C LEU A 139 -11.63 -5.55 -1.03
N PRO A 140 -10.62 -5.07 -1.75
CA PRO A 140 -10.08 -5.84 -2.86
C PRO A 140 -9.42 -7.15 -2.41
N VAL A 141 -9.60 -8.18 -3.19
CA VAL A 141 -8.95 -9.49 -3.00
C VAL A 141 -8.27 -9.90 -4.30
N LEU A 142 -7.19 -10.66 -4.19
CA LEU A 142 -6.50 -11.19 -5.36
C LEU A 142 -7.30 -12.35 -5.98
N GLN A 143 -7.41 -12.29 -7.29
CA GLN A 143 -8.07 -13.31 -8.09
C GLN A 143 -7.17 -13.68 -9.27
N LYS A 144 -6.94 -14.97 -9.46
CA LYS A 144 -6.15 -15.43 -10.61
C LYS A 144 -6.93 -15.13 -11.91
N LYS A 145 -6.24 -14.59 -12.89
CA LYS A 145 -6.80 -14.38 -14.22
C LYS A 145 -7.07 -15.71 -14.91
N GLN A 146 -8.15 -15.75 -15.64
CA GLN A 146 -8.52 -16.93 -16.43
C GLN A 146 -7.92 -16.90 -17.83
#